data_e1c35e176b99d91c42ffbe1343cb6e11
#
_entry.id   e1c35e176b99d91c42ffbe1343cb6e11
#
_cell.length_a   1.000
_cell.length_b   1.000
_cell.length_c   1.000
_cell.angle_alpha   90.00
_cell.angle_beta   90.00
_cell.angle_gamma   90.00
#
_symmetry.space_group_name_H-M   'P 1'
#
loop_
_entity.id
_entity.type
_entity.pdbx_description
1 polymer ?
#
loop_
_entity_poly.entity_id
_entity_poly.type
_entity_poly.pdbx_seq_one_letter_code
_entity_poly.pdbx_strand_id
1 'polypeptide(L)'
;SKIQNALPELVGGSADLSGSNNTKTKDVKVIQLNNFSGNYIHYGIREHGMASIMNGMALHKGLIPFGGTFLIFSDYCRPSIRLSALMKQRIIYVMSHDSIGLGEDGPTHQPIEQLMSLRAIPNLKIFRPADTVETAECWQLALENNTGPSIIALTRQKVPHLRTNSVNKNLSSLGAYELIKPKRKPIVTIIASGSEVHLAIKVMDILKNRKIHSKVVSMPSWELFDKQSQQYQNKILDNDTLKVSIEAGST
;
A
#
# COMPACT_ATOMS: atom_id res chain seq x y z
N SER A 1 16.99 2.62 2.72
CA SER A 1 18.17 2.84 3.60
C SER A 1 18.09 4.17 4.33
N LYS A 2 17.79 5.31 3.67
CA LYS A 2 17.74 6.63 4.34
C LYS A 2 16.74 6.66 5.51
N ILE A 3 15.58 6.05 5.39
CA ILE A 3 14.57 6.00 6.46
C ILE A 3 15.10 5.22 7.66
N GLN A 4 15.68 4.04 7.45
CA GLN A 4 16.22 3.21 8.55
C GLN A 4 17.40 3.86 9.26
N ASN A 5 18.23 4.65 8.54
CA ASN A 5 19.32 5.40 9.15
C ASN A 5 18.81 6.59 9.99
N ALA A 6 17.68 7.16 9.61
CA ALA A 6 17.04 8.26 10.34
C ALA A 6 16.17 7.79 11.53
N LEU A 7 15.73 6.55 11.51
CA LEU A 7 14.83 5.95 12.51
C LEU A 7 15.45 4.62 13.01
N PRO A 8 16.36 4.66 13.98
CA PRO A 8 17.03 3.46 14.50
C PRO A 8 16.07 2.46 15.16
N GLU A 9 14.92 2.94 15.62
CA GLU A 9 13.82 2.12 16.15
C GLU A 9 13.07 1.32 15.07
N LEU A 10 13.30 1.59 13.78
CA LEU A 10 12.67 0.87 12.67
C LEU A 10 13.38 -0.47 12.46
N VAL A 11 12.78 -1.54 12.97
CA VAL A 11 13.29 -2.92 12.86
C VAL A 11 12.42 -3.71 11.91
N GLY A 12 13.04 -4.29 10.89
CA GLY A 12 12.30 -4.99 9.86
C GLY A 12 12.78 -6.39 9.54
N GLY A 13 12.11 -6.98 8.59
CA GLY A 13 12.47 -8.32 8.12
C GLY A 13 11.61 -8.82 6.99
N SER A 14 11.77 -10.10 6.66
CA SER A 14 10.97 -10.75 5.64
C SER A 14 10.79 -12.24 5.97
N ALA A 15 9.64 -12.77 5.56
CA ALA A 15 9.34 -14.20 5.61
C ALA A 15 9.97 -14.92 4.39
N ASP A 16 11.30 -14.97 4.35
CA ASP A 16 12.15 -15.61 3.33
C ASP A 16 12.02 -15.02 1.90
N LEU A 17 11.52 -13.78 1.78
CA LEU A 17 11.29 -13.10 0.50
C LEU A 17 12.08 -11.80 0.36
N SER A 18 13.18 -11.65 1.10
CA SER A 18 13.97 -10.40 1.14
C SER A 18 14.40 -9.89 -0.24
N GLY A 19 14.80 -10.80 -1.12
CA GLY A 19 15.22 -10.47 -2.49
C GLY A 19 14.06 -10.10 -3.42
N SER A 20 12.87 -10.65 -3.18
CA SER A 20 11.69 -10.44 -4.03
C SER A 20 10.90 -9.20 -3.63
N ASN A 21 10.75 -8.94 -2.33
CA ASN A 21 10.01 -7.76 -1.84
C ASN A 21 10.91 -6.55 -1.50
N ASN A 22 12.24 -6.68 -1.70
CA ASN A 22 13.21 -5.60 -1.53
C ASN A 22 13.17 -4.89 -0.17
N THR A 23 12.83 -5.60 0.90
CA THR A 23 12.76 -5.05 2.26
C THR A 23 14.12 -4.89 2.91
N LYS A 24 15.16 -5.58 2.41
CA LYS A 24 16.54 -5.50 2.89
C LYS A 24 17.35 -4.52 2.05
N THR A 25 17.80 -3.43 2.66
CA THR A 25 18.70 -2.46 2.02
C THR A 25 20.16 -2.84 2.20
N LYS A 26 21.07 -2.23 1.43
CA LYS A 26 22.53 -2.56 1.46
C LYS A 26 23.17 -2.30 2.82
N ASP A 27 22.70 -1.30 3.55
CA ASP A 27 23.33 -0.81 4.78
C ASP A 27 22.76 -1.46 6.05
N VAL A 28 21.79 -2.38 5.89
CA VAL A 28 21.10 -3.01 7.00
C VAL A 28 21.91 -4.16 7.56
N LYS A 29 22.08 -4.18 8.87
CA LYS A 29 22.72 -5.30 9.60
C LYS A 29 21.66 -6.31 10.03
N VAL A 30 21.95 -7.58 9.79
CA VAL A 30 21.09 -8.68 10.19
C VAL A 30 21.32 -9.00 11.68
N ILE A 31 20.23 -9.19 12.43
CA ILE A 31 20.27 -9.73 13.78
C ILE A 31 20.64 -11.20 13.70
N GLN A 32 21.68 -11.60 14.41
CA GLN A 32 22.22 -12.96 14.42
C GLN A 32 22.39 -13.47 15.84
N LEU A 33 22.61 -14.77 15.98
CA LEU A 33 22.96 -15.37 17.25
C LEU A 33 24.20 -14.67 17.83
N ASN A 34 24.11 -14.24 19.08
CA ASN A 34 25.16 -13.49 19.81
C ASN A 34 25.52 -12.10 19.21
N ASN A 35 24.75 -11.60 18.22
CA ASN A 35 24.93 -10.25 17.70
C ASN A 35 23.58 -9.59 17.40
N PHE A 36 23.06 -8.84 18.36
CA PHE A 36 21.77 -8.16 18.32
C PHE A 36 21.85 -6.69 17.90
N SER A 37 23.02 -6.23 17.41
CA SER A 37 23.23 -4.83 16.99
C SER A 37 22.58 -4.47 15.64
N GLY A 38 21.93 -5.43 14.99
CA GLY A 38 21.25 -5.25 13.72
C GLY A 38 19.83 -4.71 13.87
N ASN A 39 19.22 -4.38 12.74
CA ASN A 39 17.84 -3.94 12.62
C ASN A 39 17.05 -4.68 11.51
N TYR A 40 17.55 -5.86 11.11
CA TYR A 40 16.88 -6.73 10.13
C TYR A 40 16.84 -8.17 10.59
N ILE A 41 15.66 -8.80 10.44
CA ILE A 41 15.39 -10.17 10.87
C ILE A 41 15.02 -11.02 9.66
N HIS A 42 15.70 -12.15 9.49
CA HIS A 42 15.26 -13.21 8.59
C HIS A 42 14.29 -14.15 9.34
N TYR A 43 13.00 -13.98 9.10
CA TYR A 43 11.96 -14.76 9.79
C TYR A 43 11.85 -16.20 9.26
N GLY A 44 12.41 -16.48 8.08
CA GLY A 44 12.20 -17.74 7.35
C GLY A 44 10.77 -17.83 6.79
N ILE A 45 10.38 -18.99 6.31
CA ILE A 45 9.04 -19.26 5.77
C ILE A 45 8.04 -19.37 6.92
N ARG A 46 7.70 -18.22 7.55
CA ARG A 46 6.91 -18.14 8.79
C ARG A 46 6.12 -16.83 8.86
N GLU A 47 5.19 -16.61 7.94
CA GLU A 47 4.42 -15.37 7.84
C GLU A 47 3.64 -15.09 9.13
N HIS A 48 2.98 -16.11 9.69
CA HIS A 48 2.28 -15.98 10.96
C HIS A 48 3.23 -15.67 12.12
N GLY A 49 4.35 -16.37 12.18
CA GLY A 49 5.40 -16.16 13.19
C GLY A 49 5.98 -14.73 13.06
N MET A 50 6.29 -14.26 11.85
CA MET A 50 6.74 -12.90 11.59
C MET A 50 5.73 -11.88 12.13
N ALA A 51 4.46 -12.01 11.75
CA ALA A 51 3.41 -11.06 12.15
C ALA A 51 3.19 -11.08 13.68
N SER A 52 3.26 -12.26 14.31
CA SER A 52 3.12 -12.42 15.78
C SER A 52 4.32 -11.84 16.53
N ILE A 53 5.54 -12.04 16.04
CA ILE A 53 6.75 -11.44 16.62
C ILE A 53 6.68 -9.92 16.51
N MET A 54 6.24 -9.37 15.37
CA MET A 54 6.05 -7.94 15.21
C MET A 54 5.00 -7.38 16.19
N ASN A 55 3.93 -8.13 16.48
CA ASN A 55 2.98 -7.76 17.53
C ASN A 55 3.65 -7.67 18.90
N GLY A 56 4.47 -8.66 19.25
CA GLY A 56 5.24 -8.65 20.51
C GLY A 56 6.20 -7.48 20.59
N MET A 57 6.93 -7.19 19.53
CA MET A 57 7.86 -6.05 19.45
C MET A 57 7.13 -4.70 19.62
N ALA A 58 5.97 -4.53 18.97
CA ALA A 58 5.18 -3.31 19.09
C ALA A 58 4.57 -3.13 20.49
N LEU A 59 4.11 -4.22 21.12
CA LEU A 59 3.58 -4.23 22.50
C LEU A 59 4.67 -3.92 23.53
N HIS A 60 5.89 -4.37 23.31
CA HIS A 60 7.04 -4.05 24.18
C HIS A 60 7.36 -2.55 24.16
N LYS A 61 6.98 -1.84 23.09
CA LYS A 61 7.27 -0.42 22.82
C LYS A 61 8.78 -0.16 22.54
N GLY A 62 9.06 1.03 22.01
CA GLY A 62 10.43 1.44 21.64
C GLY A 62 10.87 0.99 20.25
N LEU A 63 10.11 0.11 19.57
CA LEU A 63 10.39 -0.33 18.22
C LEU A 63 9.21 -0.06 17.29
N ILE A 64 9.53 0.18 16.02
CA ILE A 64 8.57 0.25 14.92
C ILE A 64 8.84 -0.96 14.02
N PRO A 65 8.12 -2.07 14.19
CA PRO A 65 8.34 -3.26 13.39
C PRO A 65 7.76 -3.12 11.98
N PHE A 66 8.51 -3.59 10.98
CA PHE A 66 7.98 -3.83 9.65
C PHE A 66 8.35 -5.22 9.14
N GLY A 67 7.47 -5.85 8.35
CA GLY A 67 7.71 -7.19 7.82
C GLY A 67 7.21 -7.33 6.39
N GLY A 68 7.99 -8.01 5.56
CA GLY A 68 7.72 -8.23 4.15
C GLY A 68 7.31 -9.65 3.81
N THR A 69 6.28 -9.77 3.00
CA THR A 69 5.84 -11.00 2.34
C THR A 69 5.08 -10.66 1.05
N PHE A 70 4.62 -11.66 0.31
CA PHE A 70 3.68 -11.42 -0.80
C PHE A 70 2.26 -11.22 -0.29
N LEU A 71 1.46 -10.46 -1.02
CA LEU A 71 0.09 -10.15 -0.60
C LEU A 71 -0.77 -11.41 -0.45
N ILE A 72 -0.61 -12.40 -1.33
CA ILE A 72 -1.31 -13.70 -1.24
C ILE A 72 -1.05 -14.39 0.11
N PHE A 73 0.17 -14.29 0.64
CA PHE A 73 0.55 -14.92 1.91
C PHE A 73 0.02 -14.19 3.14
N SER A 74 -0.74 -13.10 2.94
CA SER A 74 -1.57 -12.55 4.01
C SER A 74 -2.54 -13.60 4.59
N ASP A 75 -2.94 -14.59 3.79
CA ASP A 75 -3.79 -15.69 4.23
C ASP A 75 -3.15 -16.50 5.36
N TYR A 76 -1.83 -16.65 5.35
CA TYR A 76 -1.09 -17.33 6.44
C TYR A 76 -0.95 -16.49 7.71
N CYS A 77 -0.94 -15.16 7.62
CA CYS A 77 -0.72 -14.28 8.78
C CYS A 77 -1.94 -13.39 9.13
N ARG A 78 -3.06 -13.57 8.46
CA ARG A 78 -4.29 -12.80 8.70
C ARG A 78 -4.73 -12.74 10.16
N PRO A 79 -4.73 -13.84 10.95
CA PRO A 79 -5.09 -13.77 12.37
C PRO A 79 -4.20 -12.81 13.16
N SER A 80 -2.89 -12.82 12.91
CA SER A 80 -1.95 -11.91 13.58
C SER A 80 -2.12 -10.45 13.12
N ILE A 81 -2.42 -10.20 11.83
CA ILE A 81 -2.75 -8.86 11.32
C ILE A 81 -4.02 -8.33 11.99
N ARG A 82 -5.03 -9.19 12.12
CA ARG A 82 -6.27 -8.83 12.82
C ARG A 82 -6.01 -8.47 14.29
N LEU A 83 -5.14 -9.21 14.97
CA LEU A 83 -4.73 -8.89 16.34
C LEU A 83 -3.97 -7.56 16.41
N SER A 84 -3.07 -7.27 15.46
CA SER A 84 -2.41 -5.96 15.37
C SER A 84 -3.43 -4.82 15.32
N ALA A 85 -4.47 -4.98 14.49
CA ALA A 85 -5.53 -4.00 14.33
C ALA A 85 -6.42 -3.88 15.58
N LEU A 86 -6.78 -5.00 16.20
CA LEU A 86 -7.57 -5.05 17.44
C LEU A 86 -6.83 -4.37 18.60
N MET A 87 -5.54 -4.65 18.74
CA MET A 87 -4.66 -4.06 19.76
C MET A 87 -4.17 -2.65 19.39
N LYS A 88 -4.52 -2.14 18.21
CA LYS A 88 -4.10 -0.83 17.68
C LYS A 88 -2.58 -0.63 17.69
N GLN A 89 -1.83 -1.68 17.35
CA GLN A 89 -0.37 -1.63 17.36
C GLN A 89 0.18 -1.01 16.08
N ARG A 90 1.22 -0.17 16.21
CA ARG A 90 1.96 0.43 15.10
C ARG A 90 2.86 -0.59 14.45
N ILE A 91 2.40 -1.21 13.39
CA ILE A 91 3.11 -2.25 12.63
C ILE A 91 2.95 -1.95 11.15
N ILE A 92 4.01 -2.16 10.36
CA ILE A 92 3.98 -1.94 8.92
C ILE A 92 4.19 -3.27 8.21
N TYR A 93 3.19 -3.69 7.46
CA TYR A 93 3.26 -4.86 6.59
C TYR A 93 3.57 -4.41 5.16
N VAL A 94 4.70 -4.85 4.61
CA VAL A 94 5.08 -4.59 3.21
C VAL A 94 4.71 -5.82 2.40
N MET A 95 3.63 -5.72 1.62
CA MET A 95 3.07 -6.85 0.86
C MET A 95 3.23 -6.59 -0.63
N SER A 96 4.24 -7.19 -1.24
CA SER A 96 4.48 -7.10 -2.67
C SER A 96 3.69 -8.15 -3.46
N HIS A 97 3.76 -8.11 -4.80
CA HIS A 97 3.04 -9.04 -5.68
C HIS A 97 1.52 -8.93 -5.46
N ASP A 98 1.00 -7.70 -5.56
CA ASP A 98 -0.31 -7.28 -5.08
C ASP A 98 -1.50 -7.69 -5.96
N SER A 99 -1.26 -8.30 -7.12
CA SER A 99 -2.32 -8.62 -8.07
C SER A 99 -1.96 -9.76 -9.02
N ILE A 100 -2.90 -10.14 -9.87
CA ILE A 100 -2.69 -11.09 -10.98
C ILE A 100 -1.61 -10.63 -11.97
N GLY A 101 -1.20 -9.36 -11.94
CA GLY A 101 -0.14 -8.79 -12.77
C GLY A 101 1.27 -9.25 -12.41
N LEU A 102 1.44 -10.10 -11.41
CA LEU A 102 2.75 -10.62 -10.99
C LEU A 102 3.42 -11.54 -12.02
N GLY A 103 2.65 -12.14 -12.95
CA GLY A 103 3.19 -12.90 -14.08
C GLY A 103 3.24 -14.41 -13.83
N GLU A 104 4.42 -15.01 -14.06
CA GLU A 104 4.64 -16.45 -14.21
C GLU A 104 4.53 -17.31 -12.94
N ASP A 105 4.48 -16.72 -11.75
CA ASP A 105 4.39 -17.48 -10.48
C ASP A 105 3.08 -18.29 -10.34
N GLY A 106 2.09 -17.97 -11.15
CA GLY A 106 0.84 -18.72 -11.28
C GLY A 106 -0.20 -18.45 -10.19
N PRO A 107 -1.32 -19.19 -10.21
CA PRO A 107 -2.51 -18.88 -9.42
C PRO A 107 -2.28 -19.01 -7.90
N THR A 108 -1.31 -19.80 -7.44
CA THR A 108 -0.98 -19.90 -6.01
C THR A 108 -0.34 -18.65 -5.44
N HIS A 109 0.11 -17.73 -6.29
CA HIS A 109 0.77 -16.47 -5.92
C HIS A 109 -0.01 -15.23 -6.34
N GLN A 110 -1.12 -15.39 -7.07
CA GLN A 110 -1.95 -14.32 -7.64
C GLN A 110 -3.09 -13.97 -6.69
N PRO A 111 -3.00 -12.88 -5.92
CA PRO A 111 -4.08 -12.47 -5.03
C PRO A 111 -5.29 -11.97 -5.84
N ILE A 112 -6.48 -12.30 -5.36
CA ILE A 112 -7.78 -11.89 -5.91
C ILE A 112 -8.60 -11.20 -4.83
N GLU A 113 -8.98 -11.93 -3.76
CA GLU A 113 -9.82 -11.44 -2.66
C GLU A 113 -9.02 -10.84 -1.49
N GLN A 114 -7.69 -11.03 -1.43
CA GLN A 114 -6.87 -10.65 -0.28
C GLN A 114 -6.99 -9.17 0.05
N LEU A 115 -6.96 -8.30 -0.98
CA LEU A 115 -7.03 -6.86 -0.79
C LEU A 115 -8.36 -6.45 -0.14
N MET A 116 -9.50 -6.95 -0.68
CA MET A 116 -10.83 -6.65 -0.15
C MET A 116 -11.03 -7.25 1.24
N SER A 117 -10.56 -8.48 1.43
CA SER A 117 -10.68 -9.16 2.71
C SER A 117 -9.85 -8.50 3.82
N LEU A 118 -8.74 -7.86 3.49
CA LEU A 118 -7.94 -7.07 4.43
C LEU A 118 -8.60 -5.72 4.73
N ARG A 119 -9.20 -5.05 3.74
CA ARG A 119 -9.99 -3.82 3.92
C ARG A 119 -11.18 -4.02 4.87
N ALA A 120 -11.69 -5.25 4.99
CA ALA A 120 -12.76 -5.58 5.94
C ALA A 120 -12.29 -5.60 7.41
N ILE A 121 -10.99 -5.52 7.70
CA ILE A 121 -10.46 -5.53 9.08
C ILE A 121 -10.51 -4.10 9.66
N PRO A 122 -11.32 -3.84 10.72
CA PRO A 122 -11.37 -2.53 11.34
C PRO A 122 -10.00 -2.10 11.91
N ASN A 123 -9.70 -0.79 11.86
CA ASN A 123 -8.45 -0.17 12.31
C ASN A 123 -7.18 -0.55 11.50
N LEU A 124 -7.31 -1.33 10.46
CA LEU A 124 -6.23 -1.58 9.50
C LEU A 124 -6.27 -0.48 8.43
N LYS A 125 -5.12 0.11 8.09
CA LYS A 125 -4.99 1.01 6.94
C LYS A 125 -4.30 0.28 5.80
N ILE A 126 -4.88 0.37 4.61
CA ILE A 126 -4.29 -0.22 3.42
C ILE A 126 -3.90 0.88 2.45
N PHE A 127 -2.65 0.85 2.04
CA PHE A 127 -2.09 1.72 1.03
C PHE A 127 -1.74 0.90 -0.20
N ARG A 128 -2.24 1.31 -1.35
CA ARG A 128 -1.92 0.71 -2.65
C ARG A 128 -1.42 1.79 -3.61
N PRO A 129 -0.13 2.18 -3.48
CA PRO A 129 0.44 3.29 -4.23
C PRO A 129 0.63 2.96 -5.71
N ALA A 130 0.41 3.96 -6.58
CA ALA A 130 0.49 3.83 -8.03
C ALA A 130 1.91 4.03 -8.60
N ASP A 131 2.77 4.77 -7.90
CA ASP A 131 4.13 5.08 -8.34
C ASP A 131 5.08 5.30 -7.16
N THR A 132 6.31 5.69 -7.45
CA THR A 132 7.36 5.93 -6.44
C THR A 132 7.00 7.08 -5.49
N VAL A 133 6.33 8.12 -5.98
CA VAL A 133 5.95 9.28 -5.14
C VAL A 133 4.87 8.86 -4.14
N GLU A 134 3.80 8.22 -4.62
CA GLU A 134 2.78 7.69 -3.72
C GLU A 134 3.36 6.66 -2.74
N THR A 135 4.32 5.82 -3.17
CA THR A 135 5.00 4.87 -2.29
C THR A 135 5.70 5.59 -1.14
N ALA A 136 6.43 6.67 -1.41
CA ALA A 136 7.10 7.46 -0.38
C ALA A 136 6.08 8.13 0.57
N GLU A 137 5.01 8.68 0.02
CA GLU A 137 3.91 9.29 0.78
C GLU A 137 3.21 8.26 1.69
N CYS A 138 2.93 7.06 1.17
CA CYS A 138 2.32 5.97 1.94
C CYS A 138 3.24 5.46 3.06
N TRP A 139 4.57 5.37 2.82
CA TRP A 139 5.53 5.06 3.87
C TRP A 139 5.53 6.11 4.98
N GLN A 140 5.50 7.40 4.65
CA GLN A 140 5.36 8.45 5.65
C GLN A 140 4.10 8.25 6.49
N LEU A 141 2.94 8.04 5.85
CA LEU A 141 1.66 7.85 6.54
C LEU A 141 1.64 6.58 7.40
N ALA A 142 2.28 5.51 6.96
CA ALA A 142 2.40 4.28 7.74
C ALA A 142 3.31 4.47 8.97
N LEU A 143 4.40 5.21 8.83
CA LEU A 143 5.30 5.58 9.94
C LEU A 143 4.63 6.53 10.95
N GLU A 144 3.76 7.42 10.51
CA GLU A 144 3.01 8.35 11.37
C GLU A 144 1.77 7.71 12.01
N ASN A 145 1.35 6.52 11.56
CA ASN A 145 0.16 5.85 12.06
C ASN A 145 0.37 5.22 13.43
N ASN A 146 0.06 5.93 14.49
CA ASN A 146 0.17 5.47 15.88
C ASN A 146 -1.08 4.75 16.40
N THR A 147 -2.13 4.61 15.61
CA THR A 147 -3.46 4.12 16.03
C THR A 147 -3.83 2.76 15.49
N GLY A 148 -2.89 2.09 14.84
CA GLY A 148 -3.11 0.75 14.27
C GLY A 148 -2.07 0.37 13.24
N PRO A 149 -2.15 -0.85 12.69
CA PRO A 149 -1.24 -1.32 11.66
C PRO A 149 -1.54 -0.70 10.30
N SER A 150 -0.53 -0.75 9.44
CA SER A 150 -0.61 -0.33 8.04
C SER A 150 -0.11 -1.43 7.12
N ILE A 151 -0.78 -1.65 5.99
CA ILE A 151 -0.31 -2.48 4.89
C ILE A 151 0.09 -1.56 3.74
N ILE A 152 1.25 -1.80 3.15
CA ILE A 152 1.67 -1.18 1.89
C ILE A 152 1.69 -2.29 0.84
N ALA A 153 0.66 -2.34 0.00
CA ALA A 153 0.52 -3.31 -1.08
C ALA A 153 1.24 -2.77 -2.33
N LEU A 154 2.25 -3.50 -2.78
CA LEU A 154 3.15 -3.08 -3.86
C LEU A 154 3.07 -4.02 -5.04
N THR A 155 3.03 -3.46 -6.23
CA THR A 155 3.07 -4.25 -7.46
C THR A 155 4.46 -4.85 -7.71
N ARG A 156 4.52 -6.03 -8.37
CA ARG A 156 5.76 -6.65 -8.83
C ARG A 156 6.28 -6.00 -10.12
N GLN A 157 5.38 -5.67 -11.02
CA GLN A 157 5.74 -5.13 -12.32
C GLN A 157 6.22 -3.68 -12.22
N LYS A 158 7.02 -3.28 -13.19
CA LYS A 158 7.42 -1.87 -13.34
C LYS A 158 6.20 -1.03 -13.72
N VAL A 159 5.99 0.06 -13.03
CA VAL A 159 4.96 1.05 -13.33
C VAL A 159 5.60 2.38 -13.73
N PRO A 160 4.95 3.17 -14.59
CA PRO A 160 5.45 4.48 -14.98
C PRO A 160 5.37 5.45 -13.79
N HIS A 161 6.23 6.45 -13.81
CA HIS A 161 6.15 7.59 -12.91
C HIS A 161 5.02 8.52 -13.38
N LEU A 162 3.98 8.66 -12.56
CA LEU A 162 2.75 9.35 -12.94
C LEU A 162 2.72 10.81 -12.49
N ARG A 163 3.26 11.10 -11.31
CA ARG A 163 3.31 12.44 -10.74
C ARG A 163 4.65 13.09 -11.01
N THR A 164 4.72 13.87 -12.09
CA THR A 164 5.93 14.59 -12.51
C THR A 164 6.08 15.97 -11.85
N ASN A 165 4.99 16.54 -11.34
CA ASN A 165 5.02 17.84 -10.67
C ASN A 165 5.28 17.64 -9.18
N SER A 166 6.28 18.33 -8.63
CA SER A 166 6.52 18.36 -7.20
C SER A 166 5.41 19.15 -6.49
N VAL A 167 4.77 18.52 -5.53
CA VAL A 167 3.79 19.15 -4.65
C VAL A 167 4.32 19.01 -3.22
N ASN A 168 4.42 20.13 -2.48
CA ASN A 168 4.90 20.13 -1.10
C ASN A 168 3.87 19.57 -0.10
N LYS A 169 2.94 18.73 -0.57
CA LYS A 169 1.90 18.10 0.25
C LYS A 169 1.84 16.62 -0.07
N ASN A 170 1.70 15.82 0.97
CA ASN A 170 1.40 14.40 0.84
C ASN A 170 -0.06 14.24 0.36
N LEU A 171 -0.27 14.01 -0.93
CA LEU A 171 -1.61 13.86 -1.49
C LEU A 171 -2.26 12.53 -1.10
N SER A 172 -1.47 11.49 -0.86
CA SER A 172 -1.97 10.19 -0.39
C SER A 172 -2.62 10.29 0.99
N SER A 173 -2.31 11.33 1.78
CA SER A 173 -2.97 11.59 3.07
C SER A 173 -4.48 11.87 2.96
N LEU A 174 -4.93 12.28 1.79
CA LEU A 174 -6.34 12.49 1.50
C LEU A 174 -7.08 11.18 1.16
N GLY A 175 -6.35 10.07 1.01
CA GLY A 175 -6.87 8.76 0.65
C GLY A 175 -7.23 8.61 -0.83
N ALA A 176 -7.73 9.66 -1.45
CA ALA A 176 -7.95 9.78 -2.88
C ALA A 176 -7.75 11.23 -3.32
N TYR A 177 -7.27 11.42 -4.54
CA TYR A 177 -7.11 12.76 -5.12
C TYR A 177 -7.25 12.73 -6.65
N GLU A 178 -7.59 13.87 -7.22
CA GLU A 178 -7.68 14.02 -8.68
C GLU A 178 -6.26 14.09 -9.26
N LEU A 179 -5.85 13.00 -9.92
CA LEU A 179 -4.52 12.91 -10.55
C LEU A 179 -4.48 13.67 -11.87
N ILE A 180 -5.52 13.51 -12.70
CA ILE A 180 -5.64 14.21 -13.98
C ILE A 180 -7.04 14.79 -14.13
N LYS A 181 -7.07 16.10 -14.40
CA LYS A 181 -8.29 16.86 -14.66
C LYS A 181 -8.39 17.21 -16.14
N PRO A 182 -9.54 16.99 -16.80
CA PRO A 182 -9.74 17.42 -18.17
C PRO A 182 -9.95 18.95 -18.24
N LYS A 183 -9.68 19.53 -19.40
CA LYS A 183 -9.93 20.96 -19.65
C LYS A 183 -11.43 21.33 -19.69
N ARG A 184 -12.31 20.38 -19.96
CA ARG A 184 -13.77 20.53 -20.01
C ARG A 184 -14.41 19.74 -18.88
N LYS A 185 -15.68 20.07 -18.53
CA LYS A 185 -16.43 19.34 -17.50
C LYS A 185 -16.42 17.83 -17.83
N PRO A 186 -15.95 16.96 -16.91
CA PRO A 186 -15.95 15.52 -17.14
C PRO A 186 -17.39 14.98 -17.09
N ILE A 187 -17.64 13.91 -17.81
CA ILE A 187 -18.86 13.10 -17.72
C ILE A 187 -18.57 11.70 -17.17
N VAL A 188 -17.27 11.35 -17.03
CA VAL A 188 -16.80 10.10 -16.44
C VAL A 188 -15.71 10.38 -15.41
N THR A 189 -15.82 9.77 -14.23
CA THR A 189 -14.77 9.71 -13.20
C THR A 189 -14.22 8.29 -13.18
N ILE A 190 -12.93 8.14 -13.53
CA ILE A 190 -12.22 6.86 -13.49
C ILE A 190 -11.43 6.82 -12.19
N ILE A 191 -11.71 5.82 -11.35
CA ILE A 191 -11.09 5.64 -10.04
C ILE A 191 -10.21 4.41 -10.10
N ALA A 192 -8.95 4.52 -9.68
CA ALA A 192 -8.03 3.40 -9.67
C ALA A 192 -7.05 3.48 -8.50
N SER A 193 -6.45 2.37 -8.13
CA SER A 193 -5.37 2.28 -7.16
C SER A 193 -4.19 1.47 -7.72
N GLY A 194 -3.02 1.63 -7.14
CA GLY A 194 -1.85 0.82 -7.47
C GLY A 194 -1.50 0.84 -8.96
N SER A 195 -1.11 -0.31 -9.46
CA SER A 195 -0.70 -0.46 -10.86
C SER A 195 -1.79 -0.13 -11.88
N GLU A 196 -3.06 -0.12 -11.51
CA GLU A 196 -4.15 0.14 -12.45
C GLU A 196 -4.37 1.63 -12.73
N VAL A 197 -3.74 2.53 -11.96
CA VAL A 197 -3.84 3.99 -12.21
C VAL A 197 -3.29 4.35 -13.58
N HIS A 198 -2.19 3.71 -14.03
CA HIS A 198 -1.69 3.96 -15.37
C HIS A 198 -2.62 3.43 -16.48
N LEU A 199 -3.38 2.37 -16.21
CA LEU A 199 -4.43 1.88 -17.11
C LEU A 199 -5.60 2.86 -17.18
N ALA A 200 -6.00 3.44 -16.04
CA ALA A 200 -7.01 4.49 -16.00
C ALA A 200 -6.64 5.69 -16.87
N ILE A 201 -5.35 6.09 -16.90
CA ILE A 201 -4.85 7.15 -17.77
C ILE A 201 -4.97 6.75 -19.25
N LYS A 202 -4.60 5.52 -19.60
CA LYS A 202 -4.76 5.01 -20.98
C LYS A 202 -6.23 5.00 -21.42
N VAL A 203 -7.13 4.56 -20.52
CA VAL A 203 -8.59 4.60 -20.78
C VAL A 203 -9.05 6.04 -21.01
N MET A 204 -8.60 6.98 -20.18
CA MET A 204 -8.92 8.40 -20.38
C MET A 204 -8.50 8.92 -21.76
N ASP A 205 -7.31 8.54 -22.24
CA ASP A 205 -6.82 8.95 -23.57
C ASP A 205 -7.68 8.33 -24.70
N ILE A 206 -8.10 7.08 -24.57
CA ILE A 206 -9.02 6.44 -25.52
C ILE A 206 -10.38 7.16 -25.52
N LEU A 207 -10.93 7.48 -24.35
CA LEU A 207 -12.19 8.21 -24.23
C LEU A 207 -12.10 9.62 -24.83
N LYS A 208 -10.98 10.30 -24.62
CA LYS A 208 -10.71 11.62 -25.20
C LYS A 208 -10.75 11.60 -26.73
N ASN A 209 -10.21 10.56 -27.38
CA ASN A 209 -10.28 10.38 -28.83
C ASN A 209 -11.72 10.18 -29.32
N ARG A 210 -12.60 9.68 -28.46
CA ARG A 210 -14.04 9.56 -28.70
C ARG A 210 -14.84 10.80 -28.26
N LYS A 211 -14.17 11.92 -27.92
CA LYS A 211 -14.75 13.18 -27.41
C LYS A 211 -15.49 13.02 -26.07
N ILE A 212 -15.18 11.98 -25.31
CA ILE A 212 -15.70 11.73 -23.96
C ILE A 212 -14.70 12.31 -22.95
N HIS A 213 -15.10 13.33 -22.21
CA HIS A 213 -14.25 13.97 -21.22
C HIS A 213 -14.34 13.20 -19.90
N SER A 214 -13.20 12.72 -19.42
CA SER A 214 -13.08 11.99 -18.17
C SER A 214 -11.98 12.56 -17.29
N LYS A 215 -12.07 12.36 -15.98
CA LYS A 215 -11.01 12.62 -15.03
C LYS A 215 -10.48 11.31 -14.45
N VAL A 216 -9.23 11.31 -13.98
CA VAL A 216 -8.62 10.17 -13.29
C VAL A 216 -8.38 10.53 -11.84
N VAL A 217 -8.86 9.69 -10.96
CA VAL A 217 -8.67 9.74 -9.50
C VAL A 217 -7.75 8.59 -9.09
N SER A 218 -6.61 8.92 -8.45
CA SER A 218 -5.83 7.93 -7.73
C SER A 218 -6.37 7.78 -6.31
N MET A 219 -6.61 6.55 -5.88
CA MET A 219 -7.19 6.23 -4.57
C MET A 219 -6.28 5.25 -3.80
N PRO A 220 -5.14 5.72 -3.29
CA PRO A 220 -4.19 4.87 -2.59
C PRO A 220 -4.70 4.31 -1.25
N SER A 221 -5.70 4.91 -0.59
CA SER A 221 -6.27 4.38 0.65
C SER A 221 -7.74 4.75 0.82
N TRP A 222 -8.59 3.74 0.86
CA TRP A 222 -10.04 3.92 1.09
C TRP A 222 -10.31 4.45 2.51
N GLU A 223 -9.63 3.90 3.51
CA GLU A 223 -9.83 4.23 4.92
C GLU A 223 -9.49 5.69 5.24
N LEU A 224 -8.57 6.30 4.50
CA LEU A 224 -8.27 7.72 4.62
C LEU A 224 -9.26 8.59 3.85
N PHE A 225 -9.74 8.10 2.70
CA PHE A 225 -10.74 8.81 1.92
C PHE A 225 -12.09 8.87 2.63
N ASP A 226 -12.51 7.79 3.27
CA ASP A 226 -13.76 7.73 4.04
C ASP A 226 -13.77 8.71 5.23
N LYS A 227 -12.60 9.09 5.74
CA LYS A 227 -12.44 10.09 6.81
C LYS A 227 -12.49 11.53 6.33
N GLN A 228 -12.47 11.76 5.02
CA GLN A 228 -12.56 13.11 4.49
C GLN A 228 -13.98 13.69 4.64
N SER A 229 -14.08 15.01 4.62
CA SER A 229 -15.39 15.67 4.64
C SER A 229 -16.24 15.25 3.42
N GLN A 230 -17.55 15.20 3.61
CA GLN A 230 -18.49 14.90 2.52
C GLN A 230 -18.31 15.84 1.32
N GLN A 231 -17.97 17.10 1.60
CA GLN A 231 -17.66 18.07 0.54
C GLN A 231 -16.45 17.67 -0.29
N TYR A 232 -15.39 17.17 0.35
CA TYR A 232 -14.20 16.67 -0.33
C TYR A 232 -14.52 15.40 -1.14
N GLN A 233 -15.20 14.44 -0.53
CA GLN A 233 -15.59 13.20 -1.20
C GLN A 233 -16.45 13.50 -2.44
N ASN A 234 -17.45 14.37 -2.31
CA ASN A 234 -18.30 14.78 -3.43
C ASN A 234 -17.51 15.49 -4.53
N LYS A 235 -16.52 16.32 -4.18
CA LYS A 235 -15.62 16.97 -5.15
C LYS A 235 -14.78 15.95 -5.93
N ILE A 236 -14.24 14.95 -5.23
CA ILE A 236 -13.38 13.93 -5.86
C ILE A 236 -14.19 12.97 -6.71
N LEU A 237 -15.28 12.44 -6.17
CA LEU A 237 -16.13 11.48 -6.89
C LEU A 237 -16.98 12.17 -7.98
N ASP A 238 -17.35 13.43 -7.79
CA ASP A 238 -18.14 14.23 -8.73
C ASP A 238 -19.50 13.58 -9.06
N ASN A 239 -20.52 13.93 -8.28
CA ASN A 239 -21.83 13.27 -8.32
C ASN A 239 -22.51 13.30 -9.70
N ASP A 240 -22.15 14.27 -10.56
CA ASP A 240 -22.70 14.45 -11.92
C ASP A 240 -22.05 13.54 -12.96
N THR A 241 -21.05 12.72 -12.60
CA THR A 241 -20.31 11.87 -13.54
C THR A 241 -20.65 10.40 -13.37
N LEU A 242 -20.54 9.61 -14.45
CA LEU A 242 -20.49 8.16 -14.38
C LEU A 242 -19.20 7.74 -13.68
N LYS A 243 -19.29 6.87 -12.65
CA LYS A 243 -18.14 6.35 -11.92
C LYS A 243 -17.73 5.00 -12.50
N VAL A 244 -16.45 4.84 -12.78
CA VAL A 244 -15.85 3.59 -13.22
C VAL A 244 -14.64 3.31 -12.36
N SER A 245 -14.57 2.14 -11.74
CA SER A 245 -13.41 1.69 -10.99
C SER A 245 -12.56 0.71 -11.81
N ILE A 246 -11.24 0.80 -11.64
CA ILE A 246 -10.27 -0.13 -12.23
C ILE A 246 -9.32 -0.56 -11.12
N GLU A 247 -9.48 -1.78 -10.65
CA GLU A 247 -8.61 -2.39 -9.64
C GLU A 247 -8.51 -3.89 -9.89
N ALA A 248 -7.29 -4.44 -9.89
CA ALA A 248 -7.07 -5.88 -10.01
C ALA A 248 -7.36 -6.54 -8.65
N GLY A 249 -8.55 -7.08 -8.52
CA GLY A 249 -9.04 -7.72 -7.30
C GLY A 249 -10.50 -8.14 -7.46
N SER A 250 -11.06 -8.73 -6.40
CA SER A 250 -12.49 -9.03 -6.32
C SER A 250 -13.30 -7.75 -6.13
N THR A 251 -14.49 -7.73 -6.70
CA THR A 251 -15.51 -6.66 -6.53
C THR A 251 -16.46 -7.00 -5.38
#